data_f15417abb631f1c96efdb85f0ce259e4
#
_entry.id   f15417abb631f1c96efdb85f0ce259e4
#
_cell.length_a   1.000
_cell.length_b   1.000
_cell.length_c   1.000
_cell.angle_alpha   90.00
_cell.angle_beta   90.00
_cell.angle_gamma   90.00
#
_symmetry.space_group_name_H-M   'P 1'
#
loop_
_entity.id
_entity.type
_entity.pdbx_description
1 polymer ?
#
loop_
_entity_poly.entity_id
_entity_poly.type
_entity_poly.pdbx_seq_one_letter_code
_entity_poly.pdbx_strand_id
1 'polypeptide(L)' 'MSTCKIPKFPISGDYLKKQGYEAGQTLGKKLKSLEEKWIENNFSIDKNLIEKSLDKIS' A
#
# COMPACT_ATOMS: atom_id res chain seq x y z
N MET A 1 -13.41 13.27 23.41
CA MET A 1 -13.46 12.98 22.39
C MET A 1 -12.58 12.08 21.98
N SER A 2 -12.81 11.29 21.37
CA SER A 2 -12.01 10.36 21.07
C SER A 2 -11.25 10.66 19.98
N THR A 3 -10.10 10.60 20.01
CA THR A 3 -9.33 10.88 18.94
C THR A 3 -9.00 9.64 18.35
N CYS A 4 -9.75 9.17 17.47
CA CYS A 4 -9.40 8.00 16.75
C CYS A 4 -8.29 8.38 15.87
N LYS A 5 -7.09 8.14 16.26
CA LYS A 5 -6.00 8.41 15.42
C LYS A 5 -5.83 7.29 14.48
N ILE A 6 -6.12 7.50 13.22
CA ILE A 6 -5.91 6.50 12.21
C ILE A 6 -4.45 6.56 11.81
N PRO A 7 -3.72 5.45 11.89
CA PRO A 7 -2.31 5.45 11.52
C PRO A 7 -2.14 5.75 10.05
N LYS A 8 -1.00 6.29 9.72
CA LYS A 8 -0.75 6.63 8.35
C LYS A 8 -0.43 5.38 7.56
N PHE A 9 -0.87 5.38 6.31
CA PHE A 9 -0.61 4.26 5.42
C PHE A 9 0.90 4.11 5.25
N PRO A 10 1.45 2.95 5.54
CA PRO A 10 2.91 2.78 5.51
C PRO A 10 3.50 2.71 4.11
N ILE A 11 2.69 2.49 3.12
CA ILE A 11 3.20 2.38 1.77
C ILE A 11 2.98 3.67 1.03
N SER A 12 3.98 4.09 0.26
CA SER A 12 3.84 5.31 -0.50
C SER A 12 4.28 5.05 -1.94
N GLY A 13 4.13 6.06 -2.77
CA GLY A 13 4.52 5.92 -4.16
C GLY A 13 6.00 5.62 -4.31
N ASP A 14 6.81 6.22 -3.44
CA ASP A 14 8.24 5.96 -3.52
C ASP A 14 8.54 4.49 -3.27
N TYR A 15 7.82 3.87 -2.35
CA TYR A 15 8.03 2.47 -2.06
C TYR A 15 7.76 1.62 -3.31
N LEU A 16 6.66 1.92 -3.99
CA LEU A 16 6.31 1.16 -5.18
C LEU A 16 7.30 1.41 -6.31
N LYS A 17 7.81 2.63 -6.39
CA LYS A 17 8.81 2.91 -7.40
C LYS A 17 10.04 2.06 -7.19
N LYS A 18 10.42 1.85 -5.96
CA LYS A 18 11.56 1.01 -5.65
C LYS A 18 11.30 -0.42 -6.04
N GLN A 19 10.03 -0.83 -6.01
CA GLN A 19 9.68 -2.18 -6.40
C GLN A 19 9.63 -2.37 -7.91
N GLY A 20 9.74 -1.27 -8.66
CA GLY A 20 9.73 -1.38 -10.10
C GLY A 20 8.52 -0.75 -10.76
N TYR A 21 7.67 -0.11 -10.00
CA TYR A 21 6.48 0.50 -10.57
C TYR A 21 6.82 1.88 -11.10
N GLU A 22 6.23 2.24 -12.20
CA GLU A 22 6.45 3.56 -12.77
C GLU A 22 5.43 4.53 -12.23
N ALA A 23 5.84 5.78 -12.11
CA ALA A 23 4.91 6.82 -11.69
C ALA A 23 3.84 6.98 -12.75
N GLY A 24 2.59 7.07 -12.33
CA GLY A 24 1.51 7.23 -13.28
C GLY A 24 0.24 6.64 -12.74
N GLN A 25 -0.69 6.36 -13.65
CA GLN A 25 -1.98 5.83 -13.24
C GLN A 25 -1.83 4.46 -12.60
N THR A 26 -0.95 3.65 -13.14
CA THR A 26 -0.75 2.31 -12.59
C THR A 26 -0.31 2.39 -11.13
N LEU A 27 0.60 3.31 -10.85
CA LEU A 27 1.09 3.46 -9.49
C LEU A 27 -0.05 3.87 -8.56
N GLY A 28 -0.85 4.83 -8.99
CA GLY A 28 -1.96 5.29 -8.17
C GLY A 28 -2.98 4.20 -7.92
N LYS A 29 -3.28 3.43 -8.94
CA LYS A 29 -4.24 2.35 -8.78
C LYS A 29 -3.73 1.31 -7.80
N LYS A 30 -2.44 0.99 -7.91
CA LYS A 30 -1.87 -0.01 -7.01
C LYS A 30 -1.89 0.49 -5.57
N LEU A 31 -1.56 1.76 -5.38
CA LEU A 31 -1.58 2.34 -4.05
C LEU A 31 -2.97 2.26 -3.45
N LYS A 32 -3.97 2.62 -4.24
CA LYS A 32 -5.32 2.60 -3.73
C LYS A 32 -5.75 1.19 -3.37
N SER A 33 -5.38 0.22 -4.18
CA SER A 33 -5.74 -1.16 -3.91
C SER A 33 -5.10 -1.63 -2.59
N LEU A 34 -3.84 -1.28 -2.38
CA LEU A 34 -3.16 -1.65 -1.17
C LEU A 34 -3.78 -0.95 0.04
N GLU A 35 -4.15 0.31 -0.16
CA GLU A 35 -4.76 1.07 0.94
C GLU A 35 -6.07 0.43 1.37
N GLU A 36 -6.86 -0.03 0.42
CA GLU A 36 -8.12 -0.67 0.76
C GLU A 36 -7.89 -1.93 1.59
N LYS A 37 -6.90 -2.72 1.21
CA LYS A 37 -6.60 -3.90 1.99
C LYS A 37 -6.11 -3.53 3.38
N TRP A 38 -5.34 -2.45 3.46
CA TRP A 38 -4.84 -1.99 4.74
C TRP A 38 -6.00 -1.61 5.66
N ILE A 39 -6.99 -0.93 5.11
CA ILE A 39 -8.14 -0.53 5.89
C ILE A 39 -8.94 -1.75 6.32
N GLU A 40 -9.12 -2.70 5.43
CA GLU A 40 -9.86 -3.90 5.75
C GLU A 40 -9.19 -4.70 6.87
N ASN A 41 -7.88 -4.58 6.95
CA ASN A 41 -7.15 -5.30 7.98
C ASN A 41 -6.95 -4.46 9.22
N ASN A 42 -7.88 -3.54 9.49
CA ASN A 42 -7.80 -2.69 10.68
C ASN A 42 -6.53 -1.86 10.67
N PHE A 43 -6.20 -1.31 9.53
CA PHE A 43 -5.02 -0.46 9.38
C PHE A 43 -3.75 -1.21 9.76
N SER A 44 -3.70 -2.48 9.39
CA SER A 44 -2.53 -3.29 9.66
C SER A 44 -2.20 -4.08 8.40
N ILE A 45 -0.95 -4.03 8.01
CA ILE A 45 -0.56 -4.75 6.79
C ILE A 45 0.82 -5.31 7.00
N ASP A 46 1.01 -6.56 6.62
CA ASP A 46 2.27 -7.24 6.80
C ASP A 46 3.11 -7.12 5.55
N LYS A 47 4.41 -7.22 5.72
CA LYS A 47 5.30 -7.20 4.58
C LYS A 47 4.99 -8.34 3.63
N ASN A 48 4.68 -9.51 4.17
CA ASN A 48 4.36 -10.64 3.33
C ASN A 48 3.13 -10.35 2.49
N LEU A 49 2.15 -9.71 3.09
CA LEU A 49 0.95 -9.37 2.36
C LEU A 49 1.25 -8.38 1.26
N ILE A 50 2.10 -7.41 1.55
CA ILE A 50 2.47 -6.43 0.55
C ILE A 50 3.18 -7.10 -0.61
N GLU A 51 4.13 -7.96 -0.32
CA GLU A 51 4.88 -8.62 -1.37
C GLU A 51 3.98 -9.50 -2.21
N LYS A 52 3.04 -10.16 -1.59
CA LYS A 52 2.13 -11.00 -2.34
C LYS A 52 1.21 -10.15 -3.21
N SER A 53 0.87 -8.96 -2.75
CA SER A 53 0.01 -8.10 -3.52
C SER A 53 0.76 -7.46 -4.69
N LEU A 54 2.07 -7.36 -4.59
CA LEU A 54 2.83 -6.76 -5.66
C LEU A 54 3.15 -7.81 -6.72
N ASP A 55 2.98 -7.40 -7.95
CA ASP A 55 3.31 -8.32 -9.03
C ASP A 55 4.79 -8.23 -9.25
N LYS A 56 5.50 -9.24 -8.83
CA LYS A 56 6.89 -9.22 -9.06
C LYS A 56 7.14 -9.66 -10.44
N ILE A 57 7.53 -8.75 -11.25
CA ILE A 57 7.89 -9.11 -12.60
C ILE A 57 9.35 -9.38 -12.56
N SER A 58 9.73 -10.57 -12.56
CA SER A 58 11.16 -10.85 -12.55
C SER A 58 11.69 -11.00 -13.95
#